data_330692d4c71c380d289f73948aa5df6c
#
_entry.id   330692d4c71c380d289f73948aa5df6c
#
_cell.length_a   1.000
_cell.length_b   1.000
_cell.length_c   1.000
_cell.angle_alpha   90.00
_cell.angle_beta   90.00
_cell.angle_gamma   90.00
#
_symmetry.space_group_name_H-M   'P 1'
#
loop_
_entity.id
_entity.type
_entity.pdbx_description
1 polymer ?
#
loop_
_entity_poly.entity_id
_entity_poly.type
_entity_poly.pdbx_seq_one_letter_code
_entity_poly.pdbx_strand_id
1 'polypeptide(L)'
;MKFKNILVILNPENEKQYALARAVRLVNEQNSDAPVKITTFMTVYDLSYEMSTLLSPEERHLMHQGVITQRQKMIQPYFEKYKSPNIEFNSIVVWSNNEAEAAVSEIAKVNYDIVVKYTQQESISSLIFTPMDWQLLRKCPIPIMLIRDGDWRHQRRILIAVNVADNDDNHILINKKLVSLGLDLADILERGNIHLVTAYPPAPINMAIDLPEFNSTDCSNSIRNQYLLNMKELRQKFGIDEAHTHVKEGFPEDVIPEVAKEIEAEIVVLGTIGRTGLSAALLGNTAEQVINKLNCSLLAIKPNCS
;
A
#
# COMPACT_ATOMS: atom_id res chain seq x y z
N MET A 1 -4.09 1.75 -15.50
CA MET A 1 -5.33 1.13 -14.95
C MET A 1 -6.15 2.23 -14.31
N LYS A 2 -7.44 2.37 -14.59
CA LYS A 2 -8.29 3.33 -13.88
C LYS A 2 -9.04 2.55 -12.80
N PHE A 3 -9.09 3.08 -11.60
CA PHE A 3 -9.88 2.49 -10.52
C PHE A 3 -11.38 2.68 -10.82
N LYS A 4 -12.17 1.61 -10.68
CA LYS A 4 -13.62 1.60 -10.88
C LYS A 4 -14.37 1.34 -9.58
N ASN A 5 -13.76 0.60 -8.67
CA ASN A 5 -14.37 0.18 -7.42
C ASN A 5 -13.35 0.25 -6.28
N ILE A 6 -13.50 1.23 -5.40
CA ILE A 6 -12.56 1.52 -4.32
C ILE A 6 -13.20 1.19 -2.99
N LEU A 7 -12.53 0.38 -2.16
CA LEU A 7 -12.91 0.18 -0.76
C LEU A 7 -12.14 1.15 0.13
N VAL A 8 -12.84 1.91 0.93
CA VAL A 8 -12.25 2.86 1.87
C VAL A 8 -12.56 2.43 3.29
N ILE A 9 -11.53 2.10 4.06
CA ILE A 9 -11.68 1.74 5.47
C ILE A 9 -11.68 3.03 6.30
N LEU A 10 -12.80 3.29 6.95
CA LEU A 10 -12.98 4.44 7.82
C LEU A 10 -12.51 4.13 9.25
N ASN A 11 -12.00 5.15 9.93
CA ASN A 11 -11.77 5.07 11.37
C ASN A 11 -12.89 5.82 12.09
N PRO A 12 -13.72 5.14 12.92
CA PRO A 12 -14.85 5.75 13.59
C PRO A 12 -14.44 6.84 14.62
N GLU A 13 -13.20 6.82 15.08
CA GLU A 13 -12.68 7.77 16.07
C GLU A 13 -12.14 9.07 15.44
N ASN A 14 -11.91 9.09 14.14
CA ASN A 14 -11.34 10.24 13.46
C ASN A 14 -12.43 11.18 12.95
N GLU A 15 -12.38 12.46 13.35
CA GLU A 15 -13.23 13.50 12.77
C GLU A 15 -12.91 13.72 11.28
N LYS A 16 -11.63 13.60 10.90
CA LYS A 16 -11.20 13.74 9.50
C LYS A 16 -10.98 12.36 8.89
N GLN A 17 -11.78 12.03 7.89
CA GLN A 17 -11.65 10.77 7.15
C GLN A 17 -10.65 10.91 6.00
N TYR A 18 -9.35 10.91 6.32
CA TYR A 18 -8.26 11.10 5.36
C TYR A 18 -8.29 10.07 4.22
N ALA A 19 -8.60 8.79 4.53
CA ALA A 19 -8.71 7.74 3.53
C ALA A 19 -9.79 8.06 2.49
N LEU A 20 -10.96 8.54 2.94
CA LEU A 20 -12.03 8.93 2.03
C LEU A 20 -11.65 10.16 1.20
N ALA A 21 -11.04 11.16 1.82
CA ALA A 21 -10.55 12.34 1.11
C ALA A 21 -9.54 11.96 0.00
N ARG A 22 -8.63 11.03 0.29
CA ARG A 22 -7.65 10.52 -0.66
C ARG A 22 -8.31 9.76 -1.81
N ALA A 23 -9.25 8.87 -1.52
CA ALA A 23 -9.98 8.11 -2.53
C ALA A 23 -10.79 9.04 -3.46
N VAL A 24 -11.49 10.01 -2.90
CA VAL A 24 -12.23 11.03 -3.69
C VAL A 24 -11.28 11.80 -4.59
N ARG A 25 -10.13 12.21 -4.08
CA ARG A 25 -9.14 12.95 -4.86
C ARG A 25 -8.57 12.10 -6.01
N LEU A 26 -8.26 10.82 -5.77
CA LEU A 26 -7.85 9.89 -6.83
C LEU A 26 -8.89 9.79 -7.94
N VAL A 27 -10.18 9.73 -7.58
CA VAL A 27 -11.27 9.66 -8.56
C VAL A 27 -11.43 10.96 -9.35
N ASN A 28 -11.31 12.10 -8.69
CA ASN A 28 -11.44 13.40 -9.35
C ASN A 28 -10.25 13.73 -10.28
N GLU A 29 -9.06 13.22 -9.95
CA GLU A 29 -7.85 13.39 -10.77
C GLU A 29 -7.76 12.36 -11.90
N GLN A 30 -8.40 11.18 -11.77
CA GLN A 30 -8.46 10.23 -12.89
C GLN A 30 -9.52 10.63 -13.92
N ASN A 31 -9.12 10.70 -15.18
CA ASN A 31 -10.06 10.93 -16.30
C ASN A 31 -10.87 9.64 -16.54
N SER A 32 -12.07 9.53 -15.98
CA SER A 32 -12.93 8.35 -16.12
C SER A 32 -14.20 8.69 -16.90
N ASP A 33 -14.56 7.85 -17.87
CA ASP A 33 -15.77 8.00 -18.68
C ASP A 33 -17.05 7.55 -17.95
N ALA A 34 -16.89 6.87 -16.81
CA ALA A 34 -17.98 6.35 -15.99
C ALA A 34 -17.74 6.69 -14.51
N PRO A 35 -18.80 6.81 -13.70
CA PRO A 35 -18.67 7.00 -12.27
C PRO A 35 -17.90 5.87 -11.61
N VAL A 36 -17.06 6.23 -10.63
CA VAL A 36 -16.29 5.31 -9.81
C VAL A 36 -17.07 5.04 -8.53
N LYS A 37 -17.18 3.78 -8.17
CA LYS A 37 -17.82 3.38 -6.92
C LYS A 37 -16.83 3.46 -5.77
N ILE A 38 -17.14 4.29 -4.78
CA ILE A 38 -16.42 4.35 -3.50
C ILE A 38 -17.31 3.72 -2.44
N THR A 39 -16.91 2.56 -1.94
CA THR A 39 -17.57 1.90 -0.82
C THR A 39 -16.80 2.18 0.46
N THR A 40 -17.42 2.85 1.42
CA THR A 40 -16.86 3.01 2.76
C THR A 40 -17.17 1.80 3.60
N PHE A 41 -16.17 1.31 4.33
CA PHE A 41 -16.26 0.17 5.23
C PHE A 41 -15.89 0.57 6.64
N MET A 42 -16.68 0.16 7.61
CA MET A 42 -16.45 0.40 9.04
C MET A 42 -16.95 -0.80 9.84
N THR A 43 -16.23 -1.18 10.88
CA THR A 43 -16.73 -2.08 11.90
C THR A 43 -17.17 -1.31 13.13
N VAL A 44 -18.15 -1.84 13.81
CA VAL A 44 -18.59 -1.38 15.13
C VAL A 44 -18.70 -2.57 16.05
N TYR A 45 -18.25 -2.40 17.27
CA TYR A 45 -18.38 -3.41 18.31
C TYR A 45 -18.37 -2.76 19.67
N ASP A 46 -19.25 -3.19 20.54
CA ASP A 46 -19.28 -2.76 21.93
C ASP A 46 -19.62 -3.96 22.81
N LEU A 47 -18.67 -4.33 23.66
CA LEU A 47 -18.77 -5.50 24.54
C LEU A 47 -19.96 -5.39 25.51
N SER A 48 -20.37 -4.18 25.90
CA SER A 48 -21.49 -3.97 26.84
C SER A 48 -22.80 -4.54 26.30
N TYR A 49 -23.01 -4.51 24.99
CA TYR A 49 -24.19 -5.13 24.36
C TYR A 49 -24.15 -6.65 24.36
N GLU A 50 -22.96 -7.24 24.30
CA GLU A 50 -22.78 -8.69 24.33
C GLU A 50 -22.91 -9.27 25.75
N MET A 51 -22.47 -8.52 26.74
CA MET A 51 -22.46 -8.96 28.15
C MET A 51 -23.83 -8.80 28.84
N SER A 52 -24.81 -8.18 28.19
CA SER A 52 -26.13 -8.01 28.78
C SER A 52 -26.90 -9.32 28.78
N THR A 53 -26.96 -9.99 29.95
CA THR A 53 -27.77 -11.20 30.16
C THR A 53 -29.28 -10.91 30.23
N LEU A 54 -29.66 -9.63 30.24
CA LEU A 54 -31.06 -9.18 30.32
C LEU A 54 -31.75 -9.09 28.99
N LEU A 55 -30.98 -9.14 27.88
CA LEU A 55 -31.53 -9.03 26.52
C LEU A 55 -31.70 -10.40 25.88
N SER A 56 -32.85 -10.60 25.27
CA SER A 56 -33.08 -11.74 24.37
C SER A 56 -32.18 -11.63 23.11
N PRO A 57 -31.98 -12.72 22.38
CA PRO A 57 -31.25 -12.69 21.10
C PRO A 57 -31.84 -11.70 20.09
N GLU A 58 -33.18 -11.60 20.04
CA GLU A 58 -33.90 -10.68 19.14
C GLU A 58 -33.68 -9.22 19.52
N GLU A 59 -33.79 -8.89 20.81
CA GLU A 59 -33.51 -7.52 21.30
C GLU A 59 -32.07 -7.11 21.05
N ARG A 60 -31.12 -8.02 21.25
CA ARG A 60 -29.70 -7.79 20.94
C ARG A 60 -29.47 -7.52 19.47
N HIS A 61 -30.11 -8.32 18.59
CA HIS A 61 -30.05 -8.10 17.16
C HIS A 61 -30.60 -6.74 16.75
N LEU A 62 -31.74 -6.33 17.30
CA LEU A 62 -32.32 -5.00 17.04
C LEU A 62 -31.42 -3.87 17.50
N MET A 63 -30.75 -4.02 18.64
CA MET A 63 -29.77 -3.04 19.12
C MET A 63 -28.55 -2.94 18.19
N HIS A 64 -27.99 -4.06 17.74
CA HIS A 64 -26.91 -4.08 16.76
C HIS A 64 -27.33 -3.33 15.48
N GLN A 65 -28.52 -3.61 14.94
CA GLN A 65 -29.06 -2.94 13.77
C GLN A 65 -29.26 -1.43 13.99
N GLY A 66 -29.70 -1.04 15.20
CA GLY A 66 -29.80 0.36 15.60
C GLY A 66 -28.46 1.10 15.55
N VAL A 67 -27.42 0.50 16.13
CA VAL A 67 -26.06 1.06 16.13
C VAL A 67 -25.50 1.13 14.70
N ILE A 68 -25.64 0.08 13.91
CA ILE A 68 -25.23 0.04 12.50
C ILE A 68 -25.89 1.18 11.73
N THR A 69 -27.21 1.33 11.85
CA THR A 69 -27.98 2.39 11.18
C THR A 69 -27.54 3.79 11.62
N GLN A 70 -27.27 3.97 12.90
CA GLN A 70 -26.75 5.24 13.42
C GLN A 70 -25.38 5.58 12.81
N ARG A 71 -24.46 4.61 12.72
CA ARG A 71 -23.13 4.80 12.12
C ARG A 71 -23.23 5.09 10.62
N GLN A 72 -24.12 4.44 9.90
CA GLN A 72 -24.39 4.75 8.49
C GLN A 72 -24.88 6.19 8.31
N LYS A 73 -25.76 6.69 9.19
CA LYS A 73 -26.21 8.09 9.16
C LYS A 73 -25.07 9.08 9.42
N MET A 74 -24.09 8.72 10.27
CA MET A 74 -22.91 9.57 10.53
C MET A 74 -21.98 9.69 9.32
N ILE A 75 -22.02 8.76 8.37
CA ILE A 75 -21.21 8.80 7.15
C ILE A 75 -21.84 9.71 6.10
N GLN A 76 -23.15 9.89 6.07
CA GLN A 76 -23.87 10.68 5.04
C GLN A 76 -23.35 12.11 4.83
N PRO A 77 -23.01 12.89 5.87
CA PRO A 77 -22.45 14.23 5.68
C PRO A 77 -21.16 14.26 4.87
N TYR A 78 -20.34 13.20 4.96
CA TYR A 78 -19.13 13.10 4.14
C TYR A 78 -19.47 12.83 2.67
N PHE A 79 -20.50 12.02 2.40
CA PHE A 79 -20.95 11.79 1.01
C PHE A 79 -21.49 13.07 0.38
N GLU A 80 -22.29 13.84 1.11
CA GLU A 80 -22.77 15.14 0.62
C GLU A 80 -21.62 16.12 0.40
N LYS A 81 -20.62 16.15 1.30
CA LYS A 81 -19.43 17.01 1.16
C LYS A 81 -18.63 16.70 -0.11
N TYR A 82 -18.53 15.43 -0.47
CA TYR A 82 -17.71 14.95 -1.60
C TYR A 82 -18.53 14.57 -2.83
N LYS A 83 -19.82 14.93 -2.86
CA LYS A 83 -20.72 14.62 -3.96
C LYS A 83 -20.17 15.12 -5.30
N SER A 84 -20.08 14.24 -6.27
CA SER A 84 -19.58 14.50 -7.62
C SER A 84 -20.29 13.58 -8.61
N PRO A 85 -20.53 14.02 -9.86
CA PRO A 85 -21.09 13.18 -10.91
C PRO A 85 -20.24 11.95 -11.21
N ASN A 86 -18.95 12.03 -10.90
CA ASN A 86 -17.98 10.95 -11.16
C ASN A 86 -17.88 9.91 -10.03
N ILE A 87 -18.64 10.08 -8.94
CA ILE A 87 -18.54 9.22 -7.76
C ILE A 87 -19.91 8.68 -7.38
N GLU A 88 -19.97 7.35 -7.25
CA GLU A 88 -21.08 6.64 -6.62
C GLU A 88 -20.64 6.19 -5.22
N PHE A 89 -21.32 6.69 -4.17
CA PHE A 89 -21.02 6.33 -2.80
C PHE A 89 -21.90 5.18 -2.31
N ASN A 90 -21.26 4.26 -1.60
CA ASN A 90 -21.90 3.20 -0.83
C ASN A 90 -21.29 3.12 0.57
N SER A 91 -22.03 2.60 1.57
CA SER A 91 -21.51 2.41 2.92
C SER A 91 -21.85 1.02 3.46
N ILE A 92 -20.87 0.39 4.05
CA ILE A 92 -20.99 -0.92 4.72
C ILE A 92 -20.52 -0.73 6.16
N VAL A 93 -21.41 -0.98 7.10
CA VAL A 93 -21.10 -1.01 8.53
C VAL A 93 -21.42 -2.40 9.05
N VAL A 94 -20.45 -3.04 9.68
CA VAL A 94 -20.55 -4.44 10.14
C VAL A 94 -20.34 -4.50 11.65
N TRP A 95 -21.17 -5.29 12.34
CA TRP A 95 -20.93 -5.62 13.76
C TRP A 95 -19.85 -6.70 13.85
N SER A 96 -18.65 -6.31 14.28
CA SER A 96 -17.51 -7.23 14.40
C SER A 96 -16.45 -6.66 15.32
N ASN A 97 -15.89 -7.51 16.18
CA ASN A 97 -14.74 -7.22 17.02
C ASN A 97 -13.38 -7.47 16.31
N ASN A 98 -13.41 -8.02 15.11
CA ASN A 98 -12.22 -8.26 14.28
C ASN A 98 -12.34 -7.50 12.95
N GLU A 99 -11.89 -6.24 12.98
CA GLU A 99 -11.98 -5.33 11.83
C GLU A 99 -11.28 -5.89 10.58
N ALA A 100 -10.08 -6.44 10.74
CA ALA A 100 -9.30 -6.91 9.61
C ALA A 100 -9.94 -8.12 8.92
N GLU A 101 -10.48 -9.06 9.69
CA GLU A 101 -11.15 -10.24 9.16
C GLU A 101 -12.46 -9.85 8.47
N ALA A 102 -13.22 -8.94 9.06
CA ALA A 102 -14.44 -8.42 8.47
C ALA A 102 -14.15 -7.70 7.15
N ALA A 103 -13.10 -6.86 7.09
CA ALA A 103 -12.68 -6.19 5.86
C ALA A 103 -12.20 -7.18 4.78
N VAL A 104 -11.37 -8.16 5.12
CA VAL A 104 -10.91 -9.19 4.18
C VAL A 104 -12.08 -10.03 3.66
N SER A 105 -13.05 -10.37 4.54
CA SER A 105 -14.28 -11.07 4.14
C SER A 105 -15.11 -10.25 3.15
N GLU A 106 -15.20 -8.95 3.33
CA GLU A 106 -15.90 -8.05 2.39
C GLU A 106 -15.17 -7.97 1.05
N ILE A 107 -13.85 -7.82 1.06
CA ILE A 107 -13.01 -7.79 -0.14
C ILE A 107 -13.17 -9.08 -0.96
N ALA A 108 -13.38 -10.23 -0.31
CA ALA A 108 -13.59 -11.50 -0.99
C ALA A 108 -14.96 -11.63 -1.68
N LYS A 109 -15.96 -10.81 -1.29
CA LYS A 109 -17.32 -10.86 -1.86
C LYS A 109 -17.48 -9.98 -3.09
N VAL A 110 -16.67 -8.92 -3.20
CA VAL A 110 -16.82 -7.87 -4.22
C VAL A 110 -15.46 -7.62 -4.87
N ASN A 111 -15.46 -7.46 -6.19
CA ASN A 111 -14.23 -7.12 -6.94
C ASN A 111 -13.91 -5.63 -6.74
N TYR A 112 -13.14 -5.34 -5.71
CA TYR A 112 -12.52 -4.03 -5.53
C TYR A 112 -11.17 -3.98 -6.25
N ASP A 113 -10.83 -2.80 -6.78
CA ASP A 113 -9.55 -2.58 -7.46
C ASP A 113 -8.43 -2.22 -6.47
N ILE A 114 -8.80 -1.56 -5.37
CA ILE A 114 -7.87 -1.09 -4.34
C ILE A 114 -8.58 -0.89 -3.00
N VAL A 115 -7.85 -1.11 -1.91
CA VAL A 115 -8.25 -0.70 -0.56
C VAL A 115 -7.47 0.55 -0.18
N VAL A 116 -8.15 1.56 0.36
CA VAL A 116 -7.51 2.77 0.90
C VAL A 116 -7.79 2.85 2.39
N LYS A 117 -6.75 2.97 3.19
CA LYS A 117 -6.84 3.09 4.65
C LYS A 117 -5.88 4.15 5.17
N TYR A 118 -6.31 4.93 6.15
CA TYR A 118 -5.44 5.85 6.86
C TYR A 118 -4.66 5.11 7.96
N THR A 119 -3.36 5.37 8.01
CA THR A 119 -2.44 4.85 9.03
C THR A 119 -2.05 5.98 9.96
N GLN A 120 -2.20 5.76 11.26
CA GLN A 120 -1.92 6.78 12.28
C GLN A 120 -0.44 7.20 12.27
N GLN A 121 -0.22 8.48 12.56
CA GLN A 121 1.11 9.03 12.74
C GLN A 121 1.28 9.43 14.21
N GLU A 122 2.27 8.84 14.90
CA GLU A 122 2.61 9.24 16.28
C GLU A 122 3.54 10.46 16.33
N SER A 123 4.40 10.62 15.32
CA SER A 123 5.34 11.73 15.24
C SER A 123 5.61 12.12 13.79
N ILE A 124 6.25 13.28 13.58
CA ILE A 124 6.63 13.76 12.25
C ILE A 124 7.56 12.77 11.52
N SER A 125 8.24 11.89 12.24
CA SER A 125 9.29 11.00 11.71
C SER A 125 8.90 9.52 11.66
N SER A 126 7.77 9.08 12.23
CA SER A 126 7.41 7.66 12.28
C SER A 126 5.93 7.42 12.02
N LEU A 127 5.63 6.42 11.19
CA LEU A 127 4.30 5.84 11.02
C LEU A 127 4.13 4.70 12.03
N ILE A 128 2.96 4.62 12.64
CA ILE A 128 2.59 3.45 13.43
C ILE A 128 1.57 2.66 12.64
N PHE A 129 1.98 1.47 12.27
CA PHE A 129 1.10 0.50 11.65
C PHE A 129 0.33 -0.26 12.73
N THR A 130 -1.00 -0.16 12.66
CA THR A 130 -1.89 -0.87 13.59
C THR A 130 -1.87 -2.38 13.33
N PRO A 131 -2.30 -3.22 14.30
CA PRO A 131 -2.50 -4.65 14.04
C PRO A 131 -3.38 -4.92 12.82
N MET A 132 -4.35 -4.05 12.55
CA MET A 132 -5.20 -4.14 11.36
C MET A 132 -4.41 -3.91 10.08
N ASP A 133 -3.51 -2.91 10.02
CA ASP A 133 -2.67 -2.65 8.84
C ASP A 133 -1.84 -3.88 8.49
N TRP A 134 -1.20 -4.49 9.48
CA TRP A 134 -0.41 -5.71 9.30
C TRP A 134 -1.24 -6.91 8.83
N GLN A 135 -2.45 -7.06 9.37
CA GLN A 135 -3.34 -8.14 8.92
C GLN A 135 -3.82 -7.93 7.49
N LEU A 136 -4.15 -6.69 7.10
CA LEU A 136 -4.50 -6.35 5.73
C LEU A 136 -3.34 -6.62 4.78
N LEU A 137 -2.13 -6.14 5.08
CA LEU A 137 -0.93 -6.40 4.28
C LEU A 137 -0.66 -7.91 4.07
N ARG A 138 -0.96 -8.73 5.10
CA ARG A 138 -0.78 -10.19 5.02
C ARG A 138 -1.92 -10.91 4.29
N LYS A 139 -3.17 -10.48 4.44
CA LYS A 139 -4.35 -11.25 4.00
C LYS A 139 -5.05 -10.67 2.76
N CYS A 140 -4.98 -9.37 2.52
CA CYS A 140 -5.70 -8.74 1.42
C CYS A 140 -5.18 -9.23 0.06
N PRO A 141 -6.05 -9.70 -0.85
CA PRO A 141 -5.64 -10.22 -2.15
C PRO A 141 -5.47 -9.15 -3.23
N ILE A 142 -5.85 -7.90 -2.96
CA ILE A 142 -5.80 -6.78 -3.90
C ILE A 142 -4.85 -5.69 -3.40
N PRO A 143 -4.46 -4.71 -4.23
CA PRO A 143 -3.61 -3.59 -3.82
C PRO A 143 -4.17 -2.84 -2.61
N ILE A 144 -3.27 -2.46 -1.69
CA ILE A 144 -3.60 -1.68 -0.49
C ILE A 144 -2.81 -0.39 -0.50
N MET A 145 -3.51 0.73 -0.41
CA MET A 145 -2.93 2.04 -0.19
C MET A 145 -3.10 2.43 1.28
N LEU A 146 -2.01 2.39 2.03
CA LEU A 146 -1.94 2.92 3.39
C LEU A 146 -1.46 4.36 3.33
N ILE A 147 -2.33 5.30 3.65
CA ILE A 147 -2.04 6.72 3.54
C ILE A 147 -1.66 7.32 4.90
N ARG A 148 -0.80 8.31 4.86
CA ARG A 148 -0.32 9.03 6.02
C ARG A 148 -1.21 10.22 6.39
N ASP A 149 -1.56 11.04 5.37
CA ASP A 149 -2.42 12.21 5.50
C ASP A 149 -3.29 12.38 4.25
N GLY A 150 -4.17 13.37 4.24
CA GLY A 150 -5.11 13.58 3.15
C GLY A 150 -4.54 14.35 1.95
N ASP A 151 -3.47 15.11 2.14
CA ASP A 151 -2.93 16.01 1.12
C ASP A 151 -1.73 15.41 0.39
N TRP A 152 -1.68 15.62 -0.94
CA TRP A 152 -0.53 15.27 -1.74
C TRP A 152 0.59 16.31 -1.56
N ARG A 153 1.83 15.83 -1.51
CA ARG A 153 2.99 16.72 -1.61
C ARG A 153 3.04 17.37 -2.99
N HIS A 154 3.60 18.56 -3.09
CA HIS A 154 3.62 19.32 -4.34
C HIS A 154 4.27 18.58 -5.51
N GLN A 155 5.30 17.80 -5.25
CA GLN A 155 6.08 17.12 -6.30
C GLN A 155 5.53 15.76 -6.70
N ARG A 156 4.61 15.18 -5.92
CA ARG A 156 3.90 13.91 -6.19
C ARG A 156 4.83 12.79 -6.67
N ARG A 157 6.03 12.68 -6.09
CA ARG A 157 7.02 11.66 -6.47
C ARG A 157 6.60 10.28 -6.00
N ILE A 158 6.66 9.31 -6.91
CA ILE A 158 6.31 7.92 -6.66
C ILE A 158 7.60 7.12 -6.72
N LEU A 159 8.00 6.49 -5.61
CA LEU A 159 9.15 5.61 -5.55
C LEU A 159 8.71 4.16 -5.66
N ILE A 160 9.20 3.45 -6.68
CA ILE A 160 8.88 2.05 -6.90
C ILE A 160 10.09 1.20 -6.52
N ALA A 161 9.92 0.35 -5.51
CA ALA A 161 10.95 -0.58 -5.08
C ALA A 161 10.90 -1.85 -5.94
N VAL A 162 11.97 -2.09 -6.69
CA VAL A 162 12.12 -3.23 -7.60
C VAL A 162 13.27 -4.12 -7.17
N ASN A 163 13.14 -5.43 -7.38
CA ASN A 163 14.25 -6.36 -7.23
C ASN A 163 14.78 -6.76 -8.61
N VAL A 164 15.98 -6.29 -8.94
CA VAL A 164 16.65 -6.61 -10.20
C VAL A 164 17.85 -7.55 -10.00
N ALA A 165 17.98 -8.18 -8.83
CA ALA A 165 19.05 -9.14 -8.53
C ALA A 165 19.02 -10.35 -9.46
N ASP A 166 17.82 -10.92 -9.61
CA ASP A 166 17.57 -12.13 -10.36
C ASP A 166 16.63 -11.85 -11.55
N ASN A 167 16.95 -12.44 -12.69
CA ASN A 167 16.11 -12.38 -13.89
C ASN A 167 15.19 -13.62 -13.98
N ASP A 168 14.73 -14.18 -12.84
CA ASP A 168 13.71 -15.20 -12.87
C ASP A 168 12.34 -14.61 -13.27
N ASP A 169 11.51 -15.45 -13.87
CA ASP A 169 10.21 -15.03 -14.44
C ASP A 169 9.29 -14.38 -13.38
N ASN A 170 9.42 -14.75 -12.12
CA ASN A 170 8.60 -14.25 -11.04
C ASN A 170 9.00 -12.82 -10.64
N HIS A 171 10.30 -12.56 -10.50
CA HIS A 171 10.81 -11.22 -10.22
C HIS A 171 10.53 -10.27 -11.39
N ILE A 172 10.69 -10.74 -12.63
CA ILE A 172 10.31 -9.97 -13.82
C ILE A 172 8.83 -9.62 -13.81
N LEU A 173 7.96 -10.57 -13.47
CA LEU A 173 6.51 -10.35 -13.43
C LEU A 173 6.10 -9.36 -12.35
N ILE A 174 6.63 -9.51 -11.11
CA ILE A 174 6.28 -8.60 -10.03
C ILE A 174 6.83 -7.19 -10.29
N ASN A 175 8.07 -7.04 -10.77
CA ASN A 175 8.62 -5.75 -11.15
C ASN A 175 7.76 -5.07 -12.23
N LYS A 176 7.31 -5.82 -13.24
CA LYS A 176 6.40 -5.30 -14.27
C LYS A 176 5.08 -4.81 -13.65
N LYS A 177 4.48 -5.56 -12.75
CA LYS A 177 3.23 -5.15 -12.06
C LYS A 177 3.44 -3.89 -11.21
N LEU A 178 4.53 -3.85 -10.44
CA LEU A 178 4.88 -2.68 -9.60
C LEU A 178 5.05 -1.42 -10.44
N VAL A 179 5.83 -1.51 -11.52
CA VAL A 179 6.08 -0.36 -12.40
C VAL A 179 4.81 0.06 -13.13
N SER A 180 4.02 -0.90 -13.65
CA SER A 180 2.76 -0.57 -14.31
C SER A 180 1.78 0.13 -13.37
N LEU A 181 1.64 -0.34 -12.13
CA LEU A 181 0.76 0.29 -11.15
C LEU A 181 1.24 1.68 -10.75
N GLY A 182 2.57 1.86 -10.61
CA GLY A 182 3.16 3.17 -10.36
C GLY A 182 2.93 4.16 -11.50
N LEU A 183 3.04 3.71 -12.76
CA LEU A 183 2.74 4.50 -13.95
C LEU A 183 1.25 4.91 -13.99
N ASP A 184 0.35 3.96 -13.75
CA ASP A 184 -1.08 4.24 -13.69
C ASP A 184 -1.41 5.30 -12.61
N LEU A 185 -0.75 5.21 -11.46
CA LEU A 185 -0.91 6.19 -10.39
C LEU A 185 -0.32 7.56 -10.78
N ALA A 186 0.82 7.59 -11.46
CA ALA A 186 1.43 8.83 -11.95
C ALA A 186 0.55 9.53 -13.00
N ASP A 187 -0.08 8.77 -13.87
CA ASP A 187 -1.05 9.29 -14.86
C ASP A 187 -2.26 9.92 -14.17
N ILE A 188 -2.80 9.26 -13.12
CA ILE A 188 -3.89 9.82 -12.31
C ILE A 188 -3.46 11.12 -11.65
N LEU A 189 -2.24 11.21 -11.16
CA LEU A 189 -1.70 12.37 -10.47
C LEU A 189 -1.25 13.51 -11.41
N GLU A 190 -1.47 13.40 -12.74
CA GLU A 190 -1.16 14.35 -13.82
C GLU A 190 0.26 14.94 -13.86
N ARG A 191 1.06 14.75 -12.82
CA ARG A 191 2.46 15.23 -12.69
C ARG A 191 3.31 14.30 -11.84
N GLY A 192 2.88 13.05 -11.67
CA GLY A 192 3.62 12.09 -10.84
C GLY A 192 4.97 11.76 -11.47
N ASN A 193 6.06 12.13 -10.81
CA ASN A 193 7.39 11.71 -11.20
C ASN A 193 7.68 10.32 -10.65
N ILE A 194 7.98 9.37 -11.52
CA ILE A 194 8.33 8.02 -11.13
C ILE A 194 9.81 7.91 -10.92
N HIS A 195 10.17 7.31 -9.78
CA HIS A 195 11.52 6.90 -9.45
C HIS A 195 11.56 5.39 -9.22
N LEU A 196 12.62 4.73 -9.67
CA LEU A 196 12.90 3.33 -9.36
C LEU A 196 14.02 3.25 -8.33
N VAL A 197 13.90 2.32 -7.39
CA VAL A 197 14.99 2.01 -6.45
C VAL A 197 15.21 0.52 -6.37
N THR A 198 16.50 0.13 -6.32
CA THR A 198 16.96 -1.20 -5.96
C THR A 198 18.17 -1.10 -5.05
N ALA A 199 18.29 -2.05 -4.13
CA ALA A 199 19.43 -2.19 -3.27
C ALA A 199 20.24 -3.42 -3.67
N TYR A 200 21.57 -3.33 -3.66
CA TYR A 200 22.44 -4.48 -3.85
C TYR A 200 23.30 -4.72 -2.59
N PRO A 201 23.55 -5.99 -2.23
CA PRO A 201 24.28 -6.29 -1.01
C PRO A 201 25.74 -5.85 -1.12
N PRO A 202 26.37 -5.41 -0.03
CA PRO A 202 27.82 -5.19 0.01
C PRO A 202 28.57 -6.50 -0.25
N ALA A 203 29.79 -6.41 -0.78
CA ALA A 203 30.63 -7.58 -0.96
C ALA A 203 30.88 -8.27 0.39
N PRO A 204 30.82 -9.62 0.47
CA PRO A 204 30.99 -10.35 1.71
C PRO A 204 32.45 -10.20 2.21
N ILE A 205 32.64 -9.36 3.22
CA ILE A 205 33.96 -9.04 3.81
C ILE A 205 34.65 -10.31 4.34
N ASN A 206 33.90 -11.26 4.88
CA ASN A 206 34.43 -12.51 5.40
C ASN A 206 35.08 -13.38 4.32
N MET A 207 34.67 -13.30 3.07
CA MET A 207 35.34 -14.02 1.96
C MET A 207 36.76 -13.51 1.70
N ALA A 208 37.05 -12.26 1.96
CA ALA A 208 38.39 -11.69 1.80
C ALA A 208 39.36 -12.22 2.89
N ILE A 209 38.83 -12.64 4.05
CA ILE A 209 39.62 -13.23 5.14
C ILE A 209 39.93 -14.71 4.85
N ASP A 210 38.93 -15.43 4.31
CA ASP A 210 39.04 -16.88 4.05
C ASP A 210 39.73 -17.20 2.72
N LEU A 211 39.73 -16.26 1.77
CA LEU A 211 40.32 -16.39 0.43
C LEU A 211 41.25 -15.21 0.16
N PRO A 212 42.56 -15.32 0.43
CA PRO A 212 43.52 -14.21 0.26
C PRO A 212 43.60 -13.62 -1.15
N GLU A 213 43.21 -14.38 -2.17
CA GLU A 213 43.17 -13.94 -3.58
C GLU A 213 41.85 -13.22 -3.94
N PHE A 214 40.88 -13.16 -3.00
CA PHE A 214 39.59 -12.53 -3.22
C PHE A 214 39.70 -11.00 -3.16
N ASN A 215 39.50 -10.35 -4.29
CA ASN A 215 39.42 -8.90 -4.33
C ASN A 215 37.98 -8.42 -4.07
N SER A 216 37.70 -7.98 -2.85
CA SER A 216 36.38 -7.51 -2.44
C SER A 216 35.89 -6.32 -3.27
N THR A 217 36.82 -5.45 -3.73
CA THR A 217 36.49 -4.28 -4.55
C THR A 217 36.01 -4.70 -5.96
N ASP A 218 36.70 -5.66 -6.57
CA ASP A 218 36.29 -6.17 -7.90
C ASP A 218 34.95 -6.91 -7.83
N CYS A 219 34.72 -7.66 -6.76
CA CYS A 219 33.44 -8.32 -6.53
C CYS A 219 32.30 -7.30 -6.34
N SER A 220 32.48 -6.28 -5.52
CA SER A 220 31.49 -5.22 -5.30
C SER A 220 31.20 -4.47 -6.61
N ASN A 221 32.22 -4.14 -7.39
CA ASN A 221 32.05 -3.50 -8.71
C ASN A 221 31.28 -4.41 -9.69
N SER A 222 31.55 -5.70 -9.68
CA SER A 222 30.85 -6.65 -10.54
C SER A 222 29.36 -6.76 -10.17
N ILE A 223 29.06 -6.87 -8.88
CA ILE A 223 27.67 -6.88 -8.38
C ILE A 223 26.96 -5.57 -8.79
N ARG A 224 27.58 -4.42 -8.49
CA ARG A 224 27.03 -3.12 -8.86
C ARG A 224 26.74 -2.99 -10.35
N ASN A 225 27.69 -3.40 -11.21
CA ASN A 225 27.54 -3.31 -12.66
C ASN A 225 26.40 -4.19 -13.16
N GLN A 226 26.20 -5.39 -12.58
CA GLN A 226 25.07 -6.25 -12.92
C GLN A 226 23.74 -5.59 -12.57
N TYR A 227 23.61 -5.01 -11.36
CA TYR A 227 22.40 -4.31 -10.95
C TYR A 227 22.11 -3.07 -11.81
N LEU A 228 23.15 -2.32 -12.20
CA LEU A 228 23.02 -1.18 -13.11
C LEU A 228 22.52 -1.63 -14.50
N LEU A 229 23.04 -2.74 -15.03
CA LEU A 229 22.61 -3.29 -16.30
C LEU A 229 21.14 -3.73 -16.25
N ASN A 230 20.77 -4.52 -15.26
CA ASN A 230 19.39 -5.02 -15.09
C ASN A 230 18.41 -3.85 -14.87
N MET A 231 18.81 -2.83 -14.09
CA MET A 231 18.01 -1.60 -13.89
C MET A 231 17.85 -0.83 -15.20
N LYS A 232 18.91 -0.74 -16.01
CA LYS A 232 18.86 -0.10 -17.33
C LYS A 232 17.87 -0.80 -18.26
N GLU A 233 17.86 -2.12 -18.30
CA GLU A 233 16.89 -2.89 -19.10
C GLU A 233 15.46 -2.64 -18.62
N LEU A 234 15.23 -2.66 -17.31
CA LEU A 234 13.91 -2.41 -16.73
C LEU A 234 13.43 -0.98 -17.07
N ARG A 235 14.24 0.06 -16.79
CA ARG A 235 13.86 1.45 -17.04
C ARG A 235 13.57 1.75 -18.51
N GLN A 236 14.39 1.20 -19.42
CA GLN A 236 14.20 1.38 -20.85
C GLN A 236 12.88 0.80 -21.36
N LYS A 237 12.49 -0.37 -20.83
CA LYS A 237 11.22 -1.02 -21.16
C LYS A 237 10.00 -0.16 -20.83
N PHE A 238 10.10 0.70 -19.81
CA PHE A 238 9.00 1.55 -19.34
C PHE A 238 9.21 3.04 -19.64
N GLY A 239 10.27 3.40 -20.35
CA GLY A 239 10.56 4.80 -20.73
C GLY A 239 10.93 5.70 -19.53
N ILE A 240 11.49 5.14 -18.47
CA ILE A 240 11.88 5.89 -17.27
C ILE A 240 13.31 6.43 -17.45
N ASP A 241 13.49 7.73 -17.11
CA ASP A 241 14.78 8.40 -17.22
C ASP A 241 15.81 7.81 -16.24
N GLU A 242 17.08 7.82 -16.63
CA GLU A 242 18.19 7.40 -15.79
C GLU A 242 18.33 8.25 -14.52
N ALA A 243 18.08 9.54 -14.62
CA ALA A 243 18.10 10.47 -13.48
C ALA A 243 17.07 10.09 -12.38
N HIS A 244 16.07 9.29 -12.72
CA HIS A 244 15.03 8.81 -11.81
C HIS A 244 15.27 7.36 -11.36
N THR A 245 16.50 6.84 -11.49
CA THR A 245 16.83 5.48 -11.05
C THR A 245 17.90 5.49 -9.96
N HIS A 246 17.67 4.73 -8.90
CA HIS A 246 18.52 4.67 -7.72
C HIS A 246 19.00 3.22 -7.53
N VAL A 247 20.28 2.97 -7.79
CA VAL A 247 20.95 1.69 -7.54
C VAL A 247 21.97 1.92 -6.45
N LYS A 248 21.66 1.51 -5.22
CA LYS A 248 22.48 1.80 -4.03
C LYS A 248 22.97 0.51 -3.35
N GLU A 249 24.19 0.57 -2.81
CA GLU A 249 24.71 -0.49 -1.96
C GLU A 249 24.05 -0.43 -0.58
N GLY A 250 23.66 -1.58 -0.05
CA GLY A 250 23.06 -1.72 1.27
C GLY A 250 21.91 -2.73 1.30
N PHE A 251 21.25 -2.78 2.43
CA PHE A 251 20.04 -3.61 2.57
C PHE A 251 18.80 -2.84 2.17
N PRO A 252 17.81 -3.49 1.53
CA PRO A 252 16.58 -2.84 1.07
C PRO A 252 15.85 -2.03 2.17
N GLU A 253 15.85 -2.56 3.41
CA GLU A 253 15.23 -1.94 4.58
C GLU A 253 15.89 -0.63 5.04
N ASP A 254 17.08 -0.34 4.57
CA ASP A 254 17.77 0.93 4.83
C ASP A 254 17.72 1.82 3.59
N VAL A 255 18.06 1.28 2.43
CA VAL A 255 18.16 2.00 1.16
C VAL A 255 16.81 2.57 0.70
N ILE A 256 15.73 1.78 0.75
CA ILE A 256 14.42 2.22 0.23
C ILE A 256 13.86 3.40 1.04
N PRO A 257 13.83 3.36 2.39
CA PRO A 257 13.38 4.50 3.19
C PRO A 257 14.28 5.74 3.05
N GLU A 258 15.61 5.54 2.91
CA GLU A 258 16.55 6.62 2.68
C GLU A 258 16.27 7.35 1.37
N VAL A 259 16.17 6.61 0.26
CA VAL A 259 15.83 7.18 -1.05
C VAL A 259 14.45 7.83 -1.02
N ALA A 260 13.46 7.22 -0.38
CA ALA A 260 12.13 7.81 -0.23
C ALA A 260 12.18 9.17 0.46
N LYS A 261 13.04 9.32 1.47
CA LYS A 261 13.27 10.58 2.18
C LYS A 261 14.04 11.57 1.32
N GLU A 262 15.12 11.15 0.65
CA GLU A 262 15.96 12.01 -0.21
C GLU A 262 15.14 12.68 -1.32
N ILE A 263 14.28 11.90 -1.98
CA ILE A 263 13.43 12.41 -3.06
C ILE A 263 12.11 12.98 -2.55
N GLU A 264 11.89 13.05 -1.24
CA GLU A 264 10.60 13.46 -0.65
C GLU A 264 9.41 12.70 -1.26
N ALA A 265 9.52 11.38 -1.38
CA ALA A 265 8.49 10.56 -1.98
C ALA A 265 7.13 10.78 -1.31
N GLU A 266 6.09 10.92 -2.12
CA GLU A 266 4.69 10.93 -1.65
C GLU A 266 4.24 9.53 -1.27
N ILE A 267 4.62 8.57 -2.11
CA ILE A 267 4.22 7.18 -1.95
C ILE A 267 5.33 6.24 -2.41
N VAL A 268 5.52 5.18 -1.64
CA VAL A 268 6.36 4.04 -2.03
C VAL A 268 5.48 2.91 -2.54
N VAL A 269 5.78 2.38 -3.72
CA VAL A 269 5.15 1.19 -4.29
C VAL A 269 6.04 -0.01 -4.00
N LEU A 270 5.51 -1.01 -3.30
CA LEU A 270 6.29 -2.15 -2.80
C LEU A 270 5.55 -3.47 -2.98
N GLY A 271 6.27 -4.51 -3.40
CA GLY A 271 5.80 -5.89 -3.36
C GLY A 271 5.88 -6.46 -1.94
N THR A 272 4.82 -7.09 -1.47
CA THR A 272 4.78 -7.63 -0.09
C THR A 272 5.40 -9.01 0.05
N ILE A 273 5.65 -9.73 -1.06
CA ILE A 273 6.25 -11.06 -1.09
C ILE A 273 7.31 -11.09 -2.19
N GLY A 274 8.54 -11.45 -1.84
CA GLY A 274 9.65 -11.53 -2.81
C GLY A 274 9.92 -12.94 -3.35
N ARG A 275 9.36 -14.01 -2.75
CA ARG A 275 9.61 -15.40 -3.17
C ARG A 275 8.32 -16.15 -3.40
N THR A 276 8.29 -16.92 -4.50
CA THR A 276 7.20 -17.84 -4.83
C THR A 276 7.25 -19.08 -3.93
N GLY A 277 6.08 -19.62 -3.58
CA GLY A 277 5.96 -20.85 -2.76
C GLY A 277 5.59 -20.62 -1.31
N LEU A 278 5.61 -19.38 -0.82
CA LEU A 278 5.06 -19.05 0.49
C LEU A 278 3.54 -18.86 0.39
N SER A 279 2.82 -19.28 1.43
CA SER A 279 1.36 -19.10 1.44
C SER A 279 1.00 -17.63 1.22
N ALA A 280 -0.09 -17.38 0.48
CA ALA A 280 -0.58 -16.03 0.16
C ALA A 280 -0.85 -15.13 1.39
N ALA A 281 -0.79 -15.71 2.60
CA ALA A 281 -1.00 -15.04 3.88
C ALA A 281 0.29 -14.54 4.56
N LEU A 282 1.45 -14.62 3.90
CA LEU A 282 2.72 -14.18 4.49
C LEU A 282 3.15 -12.82 3.93
N LEU A 283 3.70 -11.99 4.80
CA LEU A 283 4.43 -10.78 4.48
C LEU A 283 5.93 -11.11 4.53
N GLY A 284 6.70 -10.70 3.50
CA GLY A 284 8.14 -10.93 3.48
C GLY A 284 8.86 -10.10 4.54
N ASN A 285 9.87 -10.68 5.21
CA ASN A 285 10.63 -9.97 6.24
C ASN A 285 11.21 -8.64 5.75
N THR A 286 11.77 -8.61 4.54
CA THR A 286 12.30 -7.39 3.94
C THR A 286 11.20 -6.33 3.76
N ALA A 287 10.03 -6.73 3.24
CA ALA A 287 8.90 -5.81 3.09
C ALA A 287 8.45 -5.26 4.45
N GLU A 288 8.35 -6.10 5.48
CA GLU A 288 7.98 -5.70 6.84
C GLU A 288 8.99 -4.68 7.42
N GLN A 289 10.28 -4.92 7.25
CA GLN A 289 11.35 -4.03 7.73
C GLN A 289 11.36 -2.69 6.97
N VAL A 290 11.20 -2.71 5.63
CA VAL A 290 11.06 -1.50 4.83
C VAL A 290 9.86 -0.68 5.31
N ILE A 291 8.68 -1.31 5.41
CA ILE A 291 7.43 -0.66 5.80
C ILE A 291 7.56 0.04 7.15
N ASN A 292 8.18 -0.61 8.14
CA ASN A 292 8.39 -0.04 9.49
C ASN A 292 9.24 1.25 9.49
N LYS A 293 10.10 1.45 8.49
CA LYS A 293 10.99 2.60 8.38
C LYS A 293 10.47 3.71 7.45
N LEU A 294 9.36 3.47 6.74
CA LEU A 294 8.77 4.46 5.84
C LEU A 294 8.14 5.61 6.62
N ASN A 295 8.28 6.82 6.08
CA ASN A 295 7.66 8.05 6.58
C ASN A 295 6.69 8.71 5.59
N CYS A 296 6.28 7.99 4.55
CA CYS A 296 5.37 8.42 3.50
C CYS A 296 4.27 7.37 3.28
N SER A 297 3.32 7.65 2.41
CA SER A 297 2.26 6.69 2.06
C SER A 297 2.86 5.43 1.41
N LEU A 298 2.17 4.31 1.52
CA LEU A 298 2.55 3.02 0.97
C LEU A 298 1.48 2.50 0.02
N LEU A 299 1.87 2.05 -1.17
CA LEU A 299 1.04 1.22 -2.03
C LEU A 299 1.66 -0.18 -2.10
N ALA A 300 1.03 -1.13 -1.43
CA ALA A 300 1.50 -2.50 -1.32
C ALA A 300 0.73 -3.41 -2.26
N ILE A 301 1.44 -4.28 -3.00
CA ILE A 301 0.82 -5.30 -3.84
C ILE A 301 1.40 -6.69 -3.59
N LYS A 302 0.57 -7.71 -3.84
CA LYS A 302 1.02 -9.11 -3.86
C LYS A 302 1.30 -9.57 -5.28
N PRO A 303 2.19 -10.56 -5.48
CA PRO A 303 2.46 -11.13 -6.81
C PRO A 303 1.21 -11.62 -7.53
N ASN A 304 0.26 -12.17 -6.77
CA ASN A 304 -0.97 -12.79 -7.29
C ASN A 304 -2.16 -11.82 -7.34
N CYS A 305 -1.96 -10.52 -7.12
CA CYS A 305 -3.00 -9.53 -7.38
C CYS A 305 -3.36 -9.56 -8.87
N SER A 306 -4.62 -9.85 -9.18
CA SER A 306 -5.20 -9.83 -10.53
C SER A 306 -5.41 -8.41 -11.04
#